data_238b3e7edf283a6e7bc574ec140b1aeb
#
_entry.id   238b3e7edf283a6e7bc574ec140b1aeb
#
_cell.length_a   1.000
_cell.length_b   1.000
_cell.length_c   1.000
_cell.angle_alpha   90.00
_cell.angle_beta   90.00
_cell.angle_gamma   90.00
#
_symmetry.space_group_name_H-M   'P 1'
#
loop_
_entity.id
_entity.type
_entity.pdbx_description
1 polymer ?
#
loop_
_entity_poly.entity_id
_entity_poly.type
_entity_poly.pdbx_seq_one_letter_code
_entity_poly.pdbx_strand_id
1 'polypeptide(L)'
;NAWTGITQLEASSKSRSMYTTNNGVRTDLINSYAWSTALEYINKMGSSDYINKKNTVTSILKTGQSGDKACNIYDMSGNISEWTTETATNSTGKCTYIGGGIGQQQGTAFSRYVSDTVSKSNSISFRVIMYIDN
;
A
#
# COMPACT_ATOMS: atom_id res chain seq x y z
N ASN A 1 6.00 13.31 5.61
CA ASN A 1 5.71 12.91 4.23
C ASN A 1 5.74 11.39 4.16
N ALA A 2 5.01 10.81 3.20
CA ALA A 2 5.12 9.40 2.90
C ALA A 2 6.58 9.03 2.56
N TRP A 3 7.03 7.86 2.95
CA TRP A 3 8.39 7.40 2.67
C TRP A 3 8.47 6.87 1.24
N THR A 4 9.15 7.57 0.38
CA THR A 4 9.31 7.27 -1.05
C THR A 4 10.79 7.09 -1.42
N GLY A 5 11.08 6.83 -2.69
CA GLY A 5 12.45 6.61 -3.16
C GLY A 5 13.08 5.32 -2.64
N ILE A 6 12.26 4.34 -2.33
CA ILE A 6 12.60 3.05 -1.75
C ILE A 6 12.23 1.92 -2.72
N THR A 7 13.06 0.88 -2.80
CA THR A 7 12.72 -0.34 -3.54
C THR A 7 11.74 -1.20 -2.77
N GLN A 8 11.08 -2.14 -3.44
CA GLN A 8 10.22 -3.13 -2.77
C GLN A 8 11.00 -3.97 -1.75
N LEU A 9 12.23 -4.36 -2.05
CA LEU A 9 13.09 -5.13 -1.14
C LEU A 9 13.47 -4.33 0.11
N GLU A 10 13.83 -3.05 -0.06
CA GLU A 10 14.11 -2.15 1.06
C GLU A 10 12.84 -1.92 1.91
N ALA A 11 11.67 -1.74 1.28
CA ALA A 11 10.39 -1.59 1.96
C ALA A 11 10.05 -2.84 2.80
N SER A 12 10.23 -4.03 2.25
CA SER A 12 10.05 -5.30 2.97
C SER A 12 10.99 -5.42 4.17
N SER A 13 12.28 -5.14 3.97
CA SER A 13 13.26 -5.16 5.06
C SER A 13 12.93 -4.17 6.17
N LYS A 14 12.55 -2.94 5.81
CA LYS A 14 12.16 -1.91 6.79
C LYS A 14 10.89 -2.30 7.54
N SER A 15 9.89 -2.83 6.84
CA SER A 15 8.64 -3.28 7.47
C SER A 15 8.89 -4.35 8.52
N ARG A 16 9.73 -5.36 8.22
CA ARG A 16 10.09 -6.43 9.15
C ARG A 16 10.90 -5.96 10.35
N SER A 17 11.66 -4.88 10.20
CA SER A 17 12.49 -4.34 11.28
C SER A 17 11.76 -3.36 12.21
N MET A 18 10.52 -2.96 11.90
CA MET A 18 9.80 -1.95 12.69
C MET A 18 9.43 -2.42 14.09
N TYR A 19 9.00 -3.67 14.21
CA TYR A 19 8.73 -4.31 15.49
C TYR A 19 9.39 -5.69 15.46
N THR A 20 10.61 -5.75 15.96
CA THR A 20 11.30 -7.01 16.15
C THR A 20 10.93 -7.55 17.52
N THR A 21 10.10 -8.56 17.52
CA THR A 21 9.94 -9.58 18.54
C THR A 21 10.13 -9.15 19.99
N ASN A 22 9.11 -9.28 20.79
CA ASN A 22 9.21 -9.86 22.14
C ASN A 22 7.84 -10.01 22.78
N ASN A 23 6.77 -9.60 22.11
CA ASN A 23 5.43 -9.57 22.72
C ASN A 23 4.36 -10.24 21.87
N GLY A 24 4.72 -11.28 21.12
CA GLY A 24 3.75 -11.95 20.23
C GLY A 24 3.25 -11.09 19.08
N VAL A 25 4.06 -10.10 18.65
CA VAL A 25 3.75 -9.20 17.54
C VAL A 25 4.90 -9.18 16.55
N ARG A 26 4.61 -9.28 15.28
CA ARG A 26 5.56 -9.08 14.18
C ARG A 26 4.98 -8.18 13.13
N THR A 27 5.85 -7.51 12.37
CA THR A 27 5.46 -6.65 11.26
C THR A 27 6.03 -7.15 9.94
N ASP A 28 5.35 -6.86 8.85
CA ASP A 28 5.82 -7.12 7.49
C ASP A 28 5.25 -6.07 6.54
N LEU A 29 5.77 -6.05 5.31
CA LEU A 29 5.17 -5.30 4.22
C LEU A 29 3.77 -5.86 3.94
N ILE A 30 2.81 -4.98 3.65
CA ILE A 30 1.45 -5.41 3.34
C ILE A 30 1.43 -6.39 2.16
N ASN A 31 0.61 -7.41 2.26
CA ASN A 31 0.33 -8.33 1.15
C ASN A 31 -1.03 -8.02 0.51
N SER A 32 -1.26 -8.57 -0.68
CA SER A 32 -2.49 -8.32 -1.44
C SER A 32 -3.75 -8.84 -0.74
N TYR A 33 -3.64 -9.89 0.07
CA TYR A 33 -4.78 -10.40 0.84
C TYR A 33 -5.21 -9.41 1.92
N ALA A 34 -4.26 -8.89 2.70
CA ALA A 34 -4.55 -7.88 3.71
C ALA A 34 -5.11 -6.60 3.10
N TRP A 35 -4.56 -6.17 1.95
CA TRP A 35 -5.10 -5.05 1.19
C TRP A 35 -6.55 -5.29 0.75
N SER A 36 -6.82 -6.44 0.12
CA SER A 36 -8.16 -6.79 -0.36
C SER A 36 -9.16 -6.92 0.78
N THR A 37 -8.75 -7.50 1.92
CA THR A 37 -9.57 -7.58 3.13
C THR A 37 -9.93 -6.20 3.67
N ALA A 38 -8.98 -5.26 3.69
CA ALA A 38 -9.25 -3.89 4.10
C ALA A 38 -10.24 -3.19 3.16
N LEU A 39 -10.11 -3.39 1.84
CA LEU A 39 -11.07 -2.85 0.86
C LEU A 39 -12.46 -3.46 1.02
N GLU A 40 -12.55 -4.75 1.23
CA GLU A 40 -13.84 -5.42 1.47
C GLU A 40 -14.52 -4.90 2.75
N TYR A 41 -13.74 -4.71 3.81
CA TYR A 41 -14.24 -4.11 5.04
C TYR A 41 -14.77 -2.69 4.80
N ILE A 42 -14.02 -1.84 4.11
CA ILE A 42 -14.46 -0.48 3.77
C ILE A 42 -15.74 -0.51 2.95
N ASN A 43 -15.83 -1.38 1.95
CA ASN A 43 -17.04 -1.49 1.13
C ASN A 43 -18.27 -1.91 1.93
N LYS A 44 -18.11 -2.81 2.88
CA LYS A 44 -19.23 -3.28 3.72
C LYS A 44 -19.64 -2.28 4.79
N MET A 45 -18.67 -1.61 5.42
CA MET A 45 -18.91 -0.80 6.61
C MET A 45 -18.94 0.71 6.35
N GLY A 46 -18.39 1.15 5.24
CA GLY A 46 -18.25 2.58 4.92
C GLY A 46 -18.95 2.99 3.63
N SER A 47 -18.33 2.71 2.50
CA SER A 47 -18.82 3.13 1.18
C SER A 47 -18.74 1.97 0.20
N SER A 48 -19.87 1.57 -0.34
CA SER A 48 -19.99 0.46 -1.30
C SER A 48 -19.24 0.66 -2.62
N ASP A 49 -18.78 1.88 -2.90
CA ASP A 49 -18.04 2.22 -4.13
C ASP A 49 -16.58 2.64 -3.88
N TYR A 50 -16.08 2.43 -2.68
CA TYR A 50 -14.73 2.86 -2.32
C TYR A 50 -13.64 2.22 -3.19
N ILE A 51 -13.81 0.99 -3.63
CA ILE A 51 -12.85 0.29 -4.51
C ILE A 51 -12.63 1.02 -5.83
N ASN A 52 -13.64 1.74 -6.32
CA ASN A 52 -13.60 2.52 -7.57
C ASN A 52 -13.19 3.98 -7.36
N LYS A 53 -13.01 4.40 -6.10
CA LYS A 53 -12.58 5.77 -5.79
C LYS A 53 -11.21 6.04 -6.41
N LYS A 54 -11.14 7.10 -7.22
CA LYS A 54 -9.91 7.52 -7.89
C LYS A 54 -9.10 8.48 -7.01
N ASN A 55 -7.79 8.47 -7.24
CA ASN A 55 -6.92 9.48 -6.67
C ASN A 55 -7.27 10.89 -7.18
N THR A 56 -7.34 11.84 -6.29
CA THR A 56 -7.62 13.25 -6.59
C THR A 56 -6.47 14.18 -6.24
N VAL A 57 -5.42 13.70 -5.59
CA VAL A 57 -4.27 14.54 -5.20
C VAL A 57 -3.21 14.58 -6.30
N THR A 58 -2.58 15.73 -6.43
CA THR A 58 -1.56 16.03 -7.45
C THR A 58 -0.14 16.19 -6.87
N SER A 59 -0.03 16.13 -5.55
CA SER A 59 1.27 16.20 -4.84
C SER A 59 1.27 15.25 -3.64
N ILE A 60 2.46 14.76 -3.24
CA ILE A 60 2.61 13.88 -2.07
C ILE A 60 2.28 14.65 -0.80
N LEU A 61 1.35 14.12 -0.05
CA LEU A 61 0.93 14.65 1.25
C LEU A 61 1.42 13.75 2.39
N LYS A 62 1.35 14.23 3.61
CA LYS A 62 1.49 13.37 4.78
C LYS A 62 0.32 12.40 4.83
N THR A 63 0.56 11.20 5.34
CA THR A 63 -0.49 10.19 5.52
C THR A 63 -1.71 10.79 6.23
N GLY A 64 -2.88 10.55 5.66
CA GLY A 64 -4.16 11.05 6.17
C GLY A 64 -4.51 12.49 5.76
N GLN A 65 -3.65 13.21 5.04
CA GLN A 65 -3.93 14.57 4.57
C GLN A 65 -4.52 14.64 3.16
N SER A 66 -4.59 13.53 2.45
CA SER A 66 -5.17 13.46 1.10
C SER A 66 -6.70 13.65 1.08
N GLY A 67 -7.36 13.58 2.25
CA GLY A 67 -8.81 13.49 2.34
C GLY A 67 -9.36 12.09 2.03
N ASP A 68 -8.50 11.15 1.67
CA ASP A 68 -8.87 9.75 1.45
C ASP A 68 -8.86 8.97 2.77
N LYS A 69 -10.02 8.91 3.41
CA LYS A 69 -10.25 8.19 4.67
C LYS A 69 -11.57 7.42 4.62
N ALA A 70 -11.53 6.16 4.98
CA ALA A 70 -12.72 5.35 5.19
C ALA A 70 -12.47 4.32 6.31
N CYS A 71 -13.40 4.18 7.25
CA CYS A 71 -13.31 3.25 8.39
C CYS A 71 -11.99 3.34 9.17
N ASN A 72 -11.46 4.56 9.36
CA ASN A 72 -10.15 4.85 9.95
C ASN A 72 -8.93 4.28 9.17
N ILE A 73 -9.14 3.85 7.94
CA ILE A 73 -8.07 3.48 7.01
C ILE A 73 -7.85 4.66 6.06
N TYR A 74 -6.60 5.02 5.82
CA TYR A 74 -6.20 6.22 5.08
C TYR A 74 -5.46 5.88 3.80
N ASP A 75 -5.66 6.72 2.76
CA ASP A 75 -4.81 6.81 1.57
C ASP A 75 -4.75 5.52 0.72
N MET A 76 -5.79 4.67 0.72
CA MET A 76 -5.80 3.47 -0.12
C MET A 76 -6.14 3.76 -1.58
N SER A 77 -6.94 4.79 -1.84
CA SER A 77 -7.28 5.21 -3.21
C SER A 77 -6.49 6.43 -3.68
N GLY A 78 -5.78 7.10 -2.77
CA GLY A 78 -5.13 8.37 -3.04
C GLY A 78 -3.74 8.51 -2.46
N ASN A 79 -3.19 9.72 -2.55
CA ASN A 79 -1.87 10.10 -2.13
C ASN A 79 -0.77 9.42 -2.96
N ILE A 80 -0.42 8.16 -2.68
CA ILE A 80 0.68 7.45 -3.32
C ILE A 80 0.42 5.95 -3.35
N SER A 81 0.78 5.29 -4.44
CA SER A 81 0.69 3.82 -4.54
C SER A 81 1.68 3.15 -3.59
N GLU A 82 1.43 1.91 -3.22
CA GLU A 82 2.18 1.22 -2.18
C GLU A 82 2.71 -0.14 -2.64
N TRP A 83 4.00 -0.41 -2.34
CA TRP A 83 4.61 -1.72 -2.53
C TRP A 83 3.88 -2.79 -1.73
N THR A 84 3.82 -4.00 -2.29
CA THR A 84 3.32 -5.20 -1.62
C THR A 84 4.35 -6.31 -1.63
N THR A 85 4.10 -7.39 -0.87
CA THR A 85 4.90 -8.63 -0.96
C THR A 85 4.60 -9.45 -2.21
N GLU A 86 3.61 -9.04 -3.02
CA GLU A 86 3.19 -9.79 -4.19
C GLU A 86 4.23 -9.73 -5.32
N THR A 87 4.55 -10.88 -5.88
CA THR A 87 5.33 -10.99 -7.11
C THR A 87 4.41 -11.06 -8.32
N ALA A 88 4.82 -10.45 -9.42
CA ALA A 88 4.07 -10.53 -10.67
C ALA A 88 4.23 -11.92 -11.29
N THR A 89 3.14 -12.60 -11.54
CA THR A 89 3.11 -13.99 -12.03
C THR A 89 3.70 -14.17 -13.43
N ASN A 90 3.70 -13.11 -14.23
CA ASN A 90 4.09 -13.16 -15.64
C ASN A 90 5.48 -12.59 -15.93
N SER A 91 6.28 -12.29 -14.91
CA SER A 91 7.58 -11.63 -15.11
C SER A 91 8.53 -11.92 -13.97
N THR A 92 9.63 -12.60 -14.27
CA THR A 92 10.69 -12.87 -13.29
C THR A 92 11.28 -11.56 -12.74
N GLY A 93 11.46 -11.47 -11.44
CA GLY A 93 12.07 -10.33 -10.76
C GLY A 93 11.18 -9.10 -10.64
N LYS A 94 9.89 -9.23 -10.93
CA LYS A 94 8.92 -8.13 -10.78
C LYS A 94 8.03 -8.29 -9.58
N CYS A 95 7.64 -7.17 -9.01
CA CYS A 95 6.76 -7.06 -7.85
C CYS A 95 5.57 -6.15 -8.14
N THR A 96 4.56 -6.26 -7.32
CA THR A 96 3.33 -5.49 -7.46
C THR A 96 3.30 -4.32 -6.46
N TYR A 97 2.82 -3.17 -6.94
CA TYR A 97 2.36 -2.08 -6.10
C TYR A 97 0.89 -1.77 -6.38
N ILE A 98 0.16 -1.31 -5.39
CA ILE A 98 -1.30 -1.20 -5.43
C ILE A 98 -1.79 0.15 -4.94
N GLY A 99 -3.06 0.44 -5.22
CA GLY A 99 -3.72 1.69 -4.86
C GLY A 99 -3.58 2.79 -5.90
N GLY A 100 -4.39 3.82 -5.76
CA GLY A 100 -4.25 5.04 -6.54
C GLY A 100 -3.13 5.93 -5.99
N GLY A 101 -2.49 6.71 -6.86
CA GLY A 101 -1.40 7.58 -6.42
C GLY A 101 -1.05 8.64 -7.47
N ILE A 102 -0.13 9.53 -7.10
CA ILE A 102 0.25 10.69 -7.92
C ILE A 102 0.69 10.31 -9.33
N GLY A 103 1.44 9.24 -9.49
CA GLY A 103 1.86 8.73 -10.80
C GLY A 103 0.75 7.96 -11.54
N GLN A 104 -0.40 7.76 -10.90
CA GLN A 104 -1.50 6.90 -11.34
C GLN A 104 -2.85 7.59 -11.13
N GLN A 105 -3.04 8.76 -11.71
CA GLN A 105 -4.22 9.60 -11.50
C GLN A 105 -5.56 8.92 -11.82
N GLN A 106 -5.57 7.93 -12.71
CA GLN A 106 -6.76 7.11 -12.99
C GLN A 106 -6.82 5.83 -12.15
N GLY A 107 -5.80 5.60 -11.33
CA GLY A 107 -5.76 4.46 -10.43
C GLY A 107 -6.78 4.58 -9.30
N THR A 108 -7.33 3.45 -8.91
CA THR A 108 -8.28 3.31 -7.80
C THR A 108 -7.63 2.53 -6.66
N ALA A 109 -8.31 2.45 -5.52
CA ALA A 109 -7.86 1.61 -4.41
C ALA A 109 -7.63 0.14 -4.81
N PHE A 110 -8.32 -0.34 -5.85
CA PHE A 110 -8.20 -1.72 -6.34
C PHE A 110 -7.13 -1.90 -7.43
N SER A 111 -6.56 -0.82 -7.97
CA SER A 111 -5.60 -0.89 -9.08
C SER A 111 -4.31 -1.59 -8.66
N ARG A 112 -3.77 -2.39 -9.57
CA ARG A 112 -2.50 -3.12 -9.42
C ARG A 112 -1.57 -2.81 -10.57
N TYR A 113 -0.31 -2.61 -10.26
CA TYR A 113 0.74 -2.27 -11.21
C TYR A 113 1.97 -3.12 -10.94
N VAL A 114 2.84 -3.24 -11.92
CA VAL A 114 4.06 -4.06 -11.86
C VAL A 114 5.30 -3.19 -12.04
N SER A 115 6.33 -3.45 -11.25
CA SER A 115 7.65 -2.84 -11.37
C SER A 115 8.76 -3.81 -10.96
N ASP A 116 10.01 -3.48 -11.24
CA ASP A 116 11.15 -4.28 -10.82
C ASP A 116 11.37 -4.13 -9.30
N THR A 117 11.76 -5.22 -8.66
CA THR A 117 12.00 -5.27 -7.20
C THR A 117 13.11 -4.33 -6.73
N VAL A 118 14.01 -3.97 -7.63
CA VAL A 118 15.16 -3.08 -7.35
C VAL A 118 14.96 -1.64 -7.83
N SER A 119 13.84 -1.34 -8.49
CA SER A 119 13.55 0.02 -8.94
C SER A 119 13.12 0.89 -7.78
N LYS A 120 13.73 2.08 -7.68
CA LYS A 120 13.30 3.14 -6.76
C LYS A 120 12.34 4.07 -7.47
N SER A 121 11.25 4.43 -6.80
CA SER A 121 10.30 5.39 -7.32
C SER A 121 9.90 6.39 -6.25
N ASN A 122 9.88 7.66 -6.64
CA ASN A 122 9.39 8.74 -5.77
C ASN A 122 7.84 8.80 -5.74
N SER A 123 7.17 7.98 -6.54
CA SER A 123 5.72 7.87 -6.61
C SER A 123 5.18 6.57 -6.01
N ILE A 124 6.02 5.80 -5.33
CA ILE A 124 5.63 4.57 -4.62
C ILE A 124 6.16 4.61 -3.19
N SER A 125 5.28 4.34 -2.25
CA SER A 125 5.54 4.21 -0.81
C SER A 125 5.35 2.76 -0.37
N PHE A 126 5.11 2.53 0.92
CA PHE A 126 4.77 1.23 1.46
C PHE A 126 3.94 1.37 2.73
N ARG A 127 3.22 0.31 3.04
CA ARG A 127 2.42 0.17 4.25
C ARG A 127 2.85 -1.07 5.02
N VAL A 128 2.97 -0.92 6.32
CA VAL A 128 3.28 -2.02 7.23
C VAL A 128 2.00 -2.64 7.74
N ILE A 129 1.97 -3.97 7.81
CA ILE A 129 0.94 -4.72 8.53
C ILE A 129 1.54 -5.33 9.79
N MET A 130 0.67 -5.53 10.78
CA MET A 130 1.04 -6.13 12.07
C MET A 130 0.31 -7.45 12.21
N TYR A 131 1.03 -8.47 12.61
CA TYR A 131 0.51 -9.79 12.96
C TYR A 131 0.64 -10.00 14.45
N ILE A 132 -0.36 -10.65 15.03
CA ILE A 132 -0.31 -11.14 16.41
C ILE A 132 0.00 -12.64 16.29
N ASP A 133 1.12 -13.05 16.86
CA ASP A 133 1.48 -14.46 16.95
C ASP A 133 0.71 -15.07 18.14
N ASN A 134 -0.14 -16.05 17.87
CA ASN A 134 -0.90 -16.79 18.87
C ASN A 134 -0.05 -17.89 19.51
#